data_88e4fb842f9b57eabd3fb3b73f279ccf
#
_entry.id   88e4fb842f9b57eabd3fb3b73f279ccf
#
_cell.length_a   1.000
_cell.length_b   1.000
_cell.length_c   1.000
_cell.angle_alpha   90.00
_cell.angle_beta   90.00
_cell.angle_gamma   90.00
#
_symmetry.space_group_name_H-M   'P 1'
#
loop_
_entity.id
_entity.type
_entity.pdbx_description
1 polymer ?
#
loop_
_entity_poly.entity_id
_entity_poly.type
_entity_poly.pdbx_seq_one_letter_code
_entity_poly.pdbx_strand_id
1 'polypeptide(L)'
;KLSDLKLIDRSPKIIAVSKTFKLDHINPLIDHGHIDFGENKVQEAVEKWTDIKKEKSELKIHLVGRLQTNKVKFALKVFDYIHSLDSKKLAVKISEEQAKHKIKPKIFIQINIGDESQKGGIRVDELEEFYNYCIELNLDIIGTMCLPPISDEPEKYFSRMSYLNKKFNFKESSMGMSSDYLEAIQYNATYLR
;
A
#
# COMPACT_ATOMS: atom_id res chain seq x y z
N LYS A 1 -21.83 -1.32 8.93
CA LYS A 1 -21.50 -2.61 8.26
C LYS A 1 -20.16 -3.19 8.76
N LEU A 2 -19.10 -2.40 8.95
CA LEU A 2 -17.83 -2.90 9.50
C LEU A 2 -17.94 -3.24 10.99
N SER A 3 -18.75 -2.48 11.75
CA SER A 3 -19.03 -2.72 13.17
C SER A 3 -19.78 -4.03 13.44
N ASP A 4 -20.47 -4.57 12.43
CA ASP A 4 -21.30 -5.76 12.57
C ASP A 4 -20.51 -7.05 12.33
N LEU A 5 -19.29 -6.91 11.79
CA LEU A 5 -18.37 -8.03 11.55
C LEU A 5 -17.60 -8.32 12.84
N LYS A 6 -18.08 -9.26 13.65
CA LYS A 6 -17.37 -9.80 14.85
C LYS A 6 -16.03 -10.49 14.53
N LEU A 7 -15.30 -10.08 13.54
CA LEU A 7 -14.38 -10.97 12.84
C LEU A 7 -12.91 -10.76 13.12
N ILE A 8 -12.48 -9.72 13.88
CA ILE A 8 -11.04 -9.46 13.93
C ILE A 8 -10.65 -8.76 15.25
N ASP A 9 -9.59 -9.23 15.89
CA ASP A 9 -8.92 -8.56 17.01
C ASP A 9 -8.42 -7.14 16.66
N ARG A 10 -8.41 -6.78 15.37
CA ARG A 10 -7.93 -5.50 14.85
C ARG A 10 -8.78 -5.03 13.68
N SER A 11 -9.46 -3.90 13.85
CA SER A 11 -10.20 -3.25 12.74
C SER A 11 -9.25 -2.83 11.62
N PRO A 12 -9.56 -3.12 10.34
CA PRO A 12 -8.75 -2.68 9.22
C PRO A 12 -8.77 -1.15 9.07
N LYS A 13 -7.67 -0.59 8.60
CA LYS A 13 -7.60 0.81 8.21
C LYS A 13 -8.22 1.01 6.84
N ILE A 14 -9.01 2.04 6.69
CA ILE A 14 -9.59 2.43 5.42
C ILE A 14 -8.71 3.54 4.83
N ILE A 15 -8.17 3.30 3.65
CA ILE A 15 -7.47 4.32 2.87
C ILE A 15 -8.49 5.00 1.98
N ALA A 16 -8.78 6.27 2.23
CA ALA A 16 -9.61 7.09 1.34
C ALA A 16 -8.82 7.41 0.06
N VAL A 17 -9.09 6.69 -1.03
CA VAL A 17 -8.40 6.88 -2.30
C VAL A 17 -8.87 8.16 -2.96
N SER A 18 -8.07 9.21 -2.84
CA SER A 18 -8.38 10.61 -3.20
C SER A 18 -7.80 11.06 -4.55
N LYS A 19 -7.29 10.10 -5.35
CA LYS A 19 -6.84 10.38 -6.72
C LYS A 19 -7.91 11.13 -7.50
N THR A 20 -7.52 12.11 -8.32
CA THR A 20 -8.39 12.96 -9.14
C THR A 20 -9.33 13.93 -8.39
N PHE A 21 -9.52 13.77 -7.09
CA PHE A 21 -10.29 14.71 -6.29
C PHE A 21 -9.46 15.91 -5.86
N LYS A 22 -10.08 17.09 -5.94
CA LYS A 22 -9.50 18.35 -5.41
C LYS A 22 -9.64 18.39 -3.89
N LEU A 23 -8.85 19.25 -3.26
CA LEU A 23 -8.85 19.44 -1.80
C LEU A 23 -10.21 19.77 -1.22
N ASP A 24 -11.00 20.59 -1.90
CA ASP A 24 -12.35 20.97 -1.44
C ASP A 24 -13.25 19.77 -1.19
N HIS A 25 -13.07 18.68 -1.96
CA HIS A 25 -13.79 17.42 -1.75
C HIS A 25 -13.20 16.57 -0.62
N ILE A 26 -11.92 16.76 -0.31
CA ILE A 26 -11.17 15.94 0.66
C ILE A 26 -11.23 16.57 2.06
N ASN A 27 -11.23 17.90 2.15
CA ASN A 27 -11.20 18.64 3.41
C ASN A 27 -12.31 18.22 4.39
N PRO A 28 -13.56 18.02 3.99
CA PRO A 28 -14.60 17.55 4.93
C PRO A 28 -14.26 16.23 5.60
N LEU A 29 -13.57 15.32 4.88
CA LEU A 29 -13.15 14.04 5.45
C LEU A 29 -11.96 14.21 6.41
N ILE A 30 -11.03 15.10 6.09
CA ILE A 30 -9.93 15.48 7.00
C ILE A 30 -10.48 16.10 8.27
N ASP A 31 -11.43 17.03 8.15
CA ASP A 31 -12.05 17.74 9.29
C ASP A 31 -12.90 16.79 10.15
N HIS A 32 -13.41 15.70 9.55
CA HIS A 32 -14.05 14.60 10.29
C HIS A 32 -13.04 13.70 11.04
N GLY A 33 -11.74 13.94 10.90
CA GLY A 33 -10.68 13.19 11.60
C GLY A 33 -10.13 11.97 10.84
N HIS A 34 -10.44 11.82 9.54
CA HIS A 34 -9.83 10.76 8.74
C HIS A 34 -8.38 11.11 8.41
N ILE A 35 -7.48 10.15 8.55
CA ILE A 35 -6.03 10.40 8.42
C ILE A 35 -5.34 9.64 7.29
N ASP A 36 -5.90 8.53 6.79
CA ASP A 36 -5.25 7.66 5.81
C ASP A 36 -5.78 7.94 4.38
N PHE A 37 -4.98 8.60 3.53
CA PHE A 37 -5.37 8.97 2.16
C PHE A 37 -4.50 8.28 1.13
N GLY A 38 -5.11 7.84 0.01
CA GLY A 38 -4.44 7.11 -1.06
C GLY A 38 -4.33 7.88 -2.37
N GLU A 39 -3.15 7.86 -2.97
CA GLU A 39 -2.88 8.46 -4.27
C GLU A 39 -2.24 7.46 -5.24
N ASN A 40 -2.51 7.65 -6.53
CA ASN A 40 -1.94 6.80 -7.58
C ASN A 40 -0.71 7.41 -8.25
N LYS A 41 -0.59 8.73 -8.26
CA LYS A 41 0.44 9.46 -9.00
C LYS A 41 1.26 10.35 -8.08
N VAL A 42 2.57 10.20 -8.15
CA VAL A 42 3.50 10.97 -7.30
C VAL A 42 3.37 12.47 -7.50
N GLN A 43 3.27 12.93 -8.77
CA GLN A 43 3.19 14.36 -9.06
C GLN A 43 1.93 15.00 -8.46
N GLU A 44 0.77 14.38 -8.68
CA GLU A 44 -0.50 14.82 -8.11
C GLU A 44 -0.45 14.88 -6.57
N ALA A 45 0.15 13.85 -5.95
CA ALA A 45 0.29 13.82 -4.49
C ALA A 45 1.21 14.93 -3.96
N VAL A 46 2.33 15.21 -4.64
CA VAL A 46 3.25 16.29 -4.25
C VAL A 46 2.53 17.64 -4.26
N GLU A 47 1.81 17.94 -5.34
CA GLU A 47 1.07 19.19 -5.49
C GLU A 47 -0.05 19.33 -4.45
N LYS A 48 -0.74 18.22 -4.15
CA LYS A 48 -1.90 18.21 -3.25
C LYS A 48 -1.52 18.22 -1.77
N TRP A 49 -0.55 17.41 -1.36
CA TRP A 49 -0.33 17.07 0.05
C TRP A 49 0.84 17.77 0.71
N THR A 50 1.79 18.34 -0.07
CA THR A 50 3.05 18.87 0.52
C THR A 50 2.78 19.94 1.57
N ASP A 51 1.91 20.90 1.30
CA ASP A 51 1.65 21.99 2.22
C ASP A 51 0.72 21.57 3.35
N ILE A 52 -0.30 20.80 3.06
CA ILE A 52 -1.24 20.27 4.08
C ILE A 52 -0.51 19.45 5.14
N LYS A 53 0.43 18.60 4.75
CA LYS A 53 1.20 17.79 5.71
C LYS A 53 2.10 18.61 6.64
N LYS A 54 2.46 19.83 6.28
CA LYS A 54 3.19 20.73 7.18
C LYS A 54 2.29 21.22 8.32
N GLU A 55 1.02 21.43 8.05
CA GLU A 55 0.02 21.89 9.00
C GLU A 55 -0.64 20.74 9.78
N LYS A 56 -0.87 19.60 9.09
CA LYS A 56 -1.55 18.41 9.63
C LYS A 56 -0.62 17.19 9.54
N SER A 57 0.37 17.13 10.43
CA SER A 57 1.41 16.09 10.44
C SER A 57 0.91 14.68 10.75
N GLU A 58 -0.30 14.56 11.30
CA GLU A 58 -0.98 13.29 11.58
C GLU A 58 -1.43 12.56 10.32
N LEU A 59 -1.62 13.27 9.20
CA LEU A 59 -2.06 12.69 7.94
C LEU A 59 -1.04 11.67 7.41
N LYS A 60 -1.54 10.55 6.92
CA LYS A 60 -0.77 9.46 6.33
C LYS A 60 -1.14 9.30 4.86
N ILE A 61 -0.17 9.51 4.01
CA ILE A 61 -0.37 9.46 2.57
C ILE A 61 0.22 8.15 2.03
N HIS A 62 -0.63 7.40 1.33
CA HIS A 62 -0.33 6.07 0.80
C HIS A 62 -0.19 6.14 -0.72
N LEU A 63 0.94 5.71 -1.26
CA LEU A 63 1.08 5.46 -2.69
C LEU A 63 0.52 4.08 -2.99
N VAL A 64 -0.67 4.03 -3.60
CA VAL A 64 -1.33 2.78 -3.99
C VAL A 64 -1.18 2.48 -5.49
N GLY A 65 -0.76 3.45 -6.29
CA GLY A 65 -0.41 3.29 -7.69
C GLY A 65 1.06 2.93 -7.91
N ARG A 66 1.41 2.60 -9.16
CA ARG A 66 2.77 2.21 -9.54
C ARG A 66 3.78 3.32 -9.30
N LEU A 67 4.91 2.99 -8.66
CA LEU A 67 6.03 3.91 -8.45
C LEU A 67 7.11 3.72 -9.53
N GLN A 68 7.36 4.77 -10.30
CA GLN A 68 8.48 4.80 -11.24
C GLN A 68 9.78 5.17 -10.51
N THR A 69 10.91 4.57 -10.88
CA THR A 69 12.22 4.79 -10.22
C THR A 69 12.66 6.27 -10.26
N ASN A 70 12.41 6.98 -11.35
CA ASN A 70 12.72 8.43 -11.48
C ASN A 70 11.86 9.34 -10.60
N LYS A 71 10.77 8.82 -10.01
CA LYS A 71 9.86 9.56 -9.12
C LYS A 71 10.11 9.28 -7.64
N VAL A 72 10.96 8.31 -7.28
CA VAL A 72 11.22 7.91 -5.89
C VAL A 72 11.62 9.09 -5.01
N LYS A 73 12.56 9.93 -5.44
CA LYS A 73 12.99 11.13 -4.71
C LYS A 73 11.83 12.05 -4.30
N PHE A 74 10.84 12.21 -5.17
CA PHE A 74 9.67 13.04 -4.89
C PHE A 74 8.66 12.29 -4.02
N ALA A 75 8.49 10.99 -4.27
CA ALA A 75 7.60 10.14 -3.48
C ALA A 75 7.97 10.14 -1.99
N LEU A 76 9.24 9.99 -1.65
CA LEU A 76 9.70 9.96 -0.25
C LEU A 76 9.42 11.24 0.53
N LYS A 77 9.18 12.37 -0.14
CA LYS A 77 8.86 13.64 0.53
C LYS A 77 7.41 13.72 1.01
N VAL A 78 6.52 12.91 0.44
CA VAL A 78 5.08 13.01 0.65
C VAL A 78 4.47 11.75 1.22
N PHE A 79 4.89 10.57 0.72
CA PHE A 79 4.28 9.30 1.09
C PHE A 79 4.90 8.71 2.35
N ASP A 80 4.04 8.37 3.30
CA ASP A 80 4.39 7.60 4.50
C ASP A 80 4.40 6.10 4.21
N TYR A 81 3.61 5.67 3.21
CA TYR A 81 3.45 4.28 2.81
C TYR A 81 3.59 4.11 1.29
N ILE A 82 4.28 3.06 0.87
CA ILE A 82 4.40 2.65 -0.54
C ILE A 82 3.83 1.23 -0.64
N HIS A 83 2.76 1.05 -1.43
CA HIS A 83 2.09 -0.24 -1.58
C HIS A 83 2.52 -1.02 -2.83
N SER A 84 3.37 -0.45 -3.66
CA SER A 84 3.66 -0.92 -5.01
C SER A 84 5.13 -1.28 -5.24
N LEU A 85 5.83 -1.81 -4.23
CA LEU A 85 7.18 -2.31 -4.41
C LEU A 85 7.14 -3.64 -5.18
N ASP A 86 7.62 -3.64 -6.43
CA ASP A 86 7.46 -4.72 -7.38
C ASP A 86 8.75 -5.17 -8.10
N SER A 87 9.92 -4.62 -7.75
CA SER A 87 11.16 -4.97 -8.44
C SER A 87 12.42 -4.61 -7.66
N LYS A 88 13.51 -5.39 -7.88
CA LYS A 88 14.83 -5.13 -7.30
C LYS A 88 15.35 -3.73 -7.65
N LYS A 89 15.14 -3.27 -8.90
CA LYS A 89 15.51 -1.93 -9.34
C LYS A 89 14.84 -0.83 -8.53
N LEU A 90 13.54 -0.99 -8.23
CA LEU A 90 12.80 -0.03 -7.42
C LEU A 90 13.26 -0.09 -5.95
N ALA A 91 13.49 -1.29 -5.41
CA ALA A 91 14.00 -1.48 -4.05
C ALA A 91 15.34 -0.77 -3.82
N VAL A 92 16.32 -0.96 -4.74
CA VAL A 92 17.61 -0.24 -4.71
C VAL A 92 17.39 1.26 -4.71
N LYS A 93 16.53 1.76 -5.63
CA LYS A 93 16.30 3.20 -5.73
C LYS A 93 15.66 3.80 -4.49
N ILE A 94 14.74 3.09 -3.84
CA ILE A 94 14.16 3.53 -2.57
C ILE A 94 15.24 3.55 -1.48
N SER A 95 16.07 2.51 -1.38
CA SER A 95 17.16 2.42 -0.39
C SER A 95 18.15 3.58 -0.54
N GLU A 96 18.59 3.91 -1.75
CA GLU A 96 19.47 5.04 -2.02
C GLU A 96 18.87 6.38 -1.59
N GLU A 97 17.60 6.62 -1.94
CA GLU A 97 16.95 7.90 -1.67
C GLU A 97 16.55 8.04 -0.18
N GLN A 98 16.15 6.93 0.49
CA GLN A 98 15.87 6.97 1.93
C GLN A 98 17.14 7.29 2.76
N ALA A 99 18.30 6.76 2.37
CA ALA A 99 19.56 7.04 3.02
C ALA A 99 19.96 8.53 2.87
N LYS A 100 19.81 9.10 1.66
CA LYS A 100 20.11 10.51 1.38
C LYS A 100 19.21 11.49 2.15
N HIS A 101 17.93 11.17 2.26
CA HIS A 101 16.93 12.08 2.84
C HIS A 101 16.60 11.77 4.30
N LYS A 102 17.12 10.68 4.87
CA LYS A 102 16.84 10.18 6.23
C LYS A 102 15.33 9.97 6.45
N ILE A 103 14.63 9.51 5.42
CA ILE A 103 13.19 9.22 5.42
C ILE A 103 13.03 7.73 5.16
N LYS A 104 12.27 7.03 6.00
CA LYS A 104 12.04 5.59 5.87
C LYS A 104 10.52 5.31 5.80
N PRO A 105 9.95 5.23 4.58
CA PRO A 105 8.53 4.91 4.42
C PRO A 105 8.26 3.45 4.81
N LYS A 106 7.03 3.17 5.21
CA LYS A 106 6.55 1.79 5.36
C LYS A 106 6.19 1.22 3.99
N ILE A 107 6.60 -0.01 3.73
CA ILE A 107 6.54 -0.57 2.38
C ILE A 107 5.78 -1.90 2.39
N PHE A 108 4.87 -2.06 1.42
CA PHE A 108 4.27 -3.33 1.05
C PHE A 108 4.91 -3.85 -0.24
N ILE A 109 5.23 -5.14 -0.26
CA ILE A 109 5.61 -5.83 -1.49
C ILE A 109 4.33 -6.12 -2.27
N GLN A 110 4.24 -5.63 -3.49
CA GLN A 110 3.14 -5.95 -4.38
C GLN A 110 3.35 -7.34 -4.97
N ILE A 111 2.35 -8.21 -4.79
CA ILE A 111 2.35 -9.58 -5.32
C ILE A 111 1.43 -9.67 -6.54
N ASN A 112 1.92 -10.21 -7.63
CA ASN A 112 1.11 -10.62 -8.78
C ASN A 112 0.42 -11.96 -8.45
N ILE A 113 -0.63 -11.88 -7.65
CA ILE A 113 -1.29 -13.06 -7.08
C ILE A 113 -2.05 -13.89 -8.11
N GLY A 114 -2.45 -13.28 -9.22
CA GLY A 114 -3.17 -13.90 -10.32
C GLY A 114 -2.30 -14.37 -11.48
N ASP A 115 -0.96 -14.21 -11.39
CA ASP A 115 0.00 -14.52 -12.46
C ASP A 115 -0.35 -13.86 -13.82
N GLU A 116 -0.95 -12.64 -13.77
CA GLU A 116 -1.35 -11.88 -14.96
C GLU A 116 -0.16 -11.10 -15.52
N SER A 117 0.27 -11.40 -16.74
CA SER A 117 1.46 -10.80 -17.36
C SER A 117 1.41 -9.28 -17.51
N GLN A 118 0.21 -8.70 -17.59
CA GLN A 118 0.00 -7.25 -17.71
C GLN A 118 -0.01 -6.51 -16.37
N LYS A 119 -0.10 -7.23 -15.23
CA LYS A 119 -0.08 -6.64 -13.89
C LYS A 119 1.33 -6.60 -13.31
N GLY A 120 1.63 -5.50 -12.62
CA GLY A 120 2.84 -5.41 -11.80
C GLY A 120 2.76 -6.30 -10.56
N GLY A 121 3.89 -6.50 -9.94
CA GLY A 121 4.02 -7.30 -8.72
C GLY A 121 5.06 -8.41 -8.87
N ILE A 122 5.60 -8.85 -7.75
CA ILE A 122 6.53 -9.99 -7.66
C ILE A 122 5.72 -11.28 -7.83
N ARG A 123 6.28 -12.27 -8.48
CA ARG A 123 5.72 -13.61 -8.51
C ARG A 123 5.77 -14.23 -7.10
N VAL A 124 4.82 -15.10 -6.81
CA VAL A 124 4.72 -15.72 -5.47
C VAL A 124 5.95 -16.56 -5.12
N ASP A 125 6.51 -17.25 -6.12
CA ASP A 125 7.72 -18.09 -5.97
C ASP A 125 9.01 -17.26 -5.77
N GLU A 126 9.03 -15.99 -6.16
CA GLU A 126 10.15 -15.06 -5.98
C GLU A 126 10.09 -14.28 -4.65
N LEU A 127 8.96 -14.37 -3.89
CA LEU A 127 8.72 -13.52 -2.72
C LEU A 127 9.81 -13.66 -1.65
N GLU A 128 10.26 -14.87 -1.36
CA GLU A 128 11.23 -15.12 -0.30
C GLU A 128 12.59 -14.48 -0.62
N GLU A 129 13.11 -14.71 -1.82
CA GLU A 129 14.35 -14.08 -2.29
C GLU A 129 14.24 -12.57 -2.31
N PHE A 130 13.13 -12.06 -2.82
CA PHE A 130 12.91 -10.62 -2.92
C PHE A 130 12.75 -9.95 -1.55
N TYR A 131 12.06 -10.59 -0.61
CA TYR A 131 11.93 -10.09 0.75
C TYR A 131 13.29 -10.01 1.44
N ASN A 132 14.10 -11.06 1.38
CA ASN A 132 15.46 -11.07 1.95
C ASN A 132 16.32 -9.96 1.34
N TYR A 133 16.25 -9.78 0.02
CA TYR A 133 16.94 -8.69 -0.67
C TYR A 133 16.49 -7.30 -0.16
N CYS A 134 15.21 -7.10 0.10
CA CYS A 134 14.70 -5.85 0.66
C CYS A 134 15.21 -5.60 2.09
N ILE A 135 15.33 -6.64 2.90
CA ILE A 135 15.89 -6.54 4.26
C ILE A 135 17.39 -6.16 4.21
N GLU A 136 18.18 -6.74 3.31
CA GLU A 136 19.59 -6.36 3.09
C GLU A 136 19.73 -4.89 2.71
N LEU A 137 18.77 -4.35 1.96
CA LEU A 137 18.67 -2.93 1.61
C LEU A 137 18.14 -2.04 2.74
N ASN A 138 17.90 -2.58 3.93
CA ASN A 138 17.33 -1.87 5.09
C ASN A 138 15.99 -1.18 4.80
N LEU A 139 15.13 -1.78 3.97
CA LEU A 139 13.78 -1.31 3.71
C LEU A 139 12.83 -1.73 4.84
N ASP A 140 11.86 -0.88 5.19
CA ASP A 140 10.83 -1.18 6.20
C ASP A 140 9.64 -1.93 5.56
N ILE A 141 9.83 -3.23 5.32
CA ILE A 141 8.78 -4.09 4.74
C ILE A 141 7.82 -4.49 5.86
N ILE A 142 6.60 -4.01 5.80
CA ILE A 142 5.57 -4.27 6.82
C ILE A 142 4.57 -5.35 6.42
N GLY A 143 4.49 -5.69 5.13
CA GLY A 143 3.52 -6.65 4.63
C GLY A 143 3.48 -6.76 3.11
N THR A 144 2.39 -7.30 2.61
CA THR A 144 2.15 -7.50 1.18
C THR A 144 0.91 -6.78 0.68
N MET A 145 0.87 -6.50 -0.62
CA MET A 145 -0.28 -5.92 -1.32
C MET A 145 -0.65 -6.78 -2.53
N CYS A 146 -1.92 -6.94 -2.81
CA CYS A 146 -2.38 -7.53 -4.07
C CYS A 146 -3.60 -6.82 -4.66
N LEU A 147 -3.77 -7.04 -5.97
CA LEU A 147 -4.94 -6.68 -6.75
C LEU A 147 -5.41 -7.94 -7.48
N PRO A 148 -6.43 -8.65 -6.96
CA PRO A 148 -6.97 -9.84 -7.62
C PRO A 148 -7.45 -9.56 -9.06
N PRO A 149 -7.50 -10.58 -9.94
CA PRO A 149 -8.20 -10.47 -11.22
C PRO A 149 -9.66 -10.09 -11.02
N ILE A 150 -10.15 -9.13 -11.83
CA ILE A 150 -11.53 -8.62 -11.72
C ILE A 150 -12.56 -9.68 -12.13
N SER A 151 -12.18 -10.55 -13.06
CA SER A 151 -13.07 -11.58 -13.67
C SER A 151 -13.15 -12.89 -12.87
N ASP A 152 -12.56 -12.95 -11.69
CA ASP A 152 -12.45 -14.17 -10.92
C ASP A 152 -12.90 -13.96 -9.46
N GLU A 153 -13.15 -15.05 -8.74
CA GLU A 153 -13.54 -15.01 -7.33
C GLU A 153 -12.38 -14.50 -6.46
N PRO A 154 -12.51 -13.34 -5.79
CA PRO A 154 -11.43 -12.72 -5.05
C PRO A 154 -10.97 -13.54 -3.84
N GLU A 155 -11.86 -14.35 -3.26
CA GLU A 155 -11.60 -15.12 -2.03
C GLU A 155 -10.39 -16.04 -2.15
N LYS A 156 -10.22 -16.72 -3.27
CA LYS A 156 -9.06 -17.63 -3.47
C LYS A 156 -7.73 -16.88 -3.44
N TYR A 157 -7.71 -15.64 -3.93
CA TYR A 157 -6.53 -14.79 -3.92
C TYR A 157 -6.26 -14.22 -2.55
N PHE A 158 -7.29 -13.76 -1.83
CA PHE A 158 -7.17 -13.28 -0.46
C PHE A 158 -6.74 -14.38 0.50
N SER A 159 -7.28 -15.59 0.36
CA SER A 159 -6.84 -16.78 1.10
C SER A 159 -5.35 -17.05 0.89
N ARG A 160 -4.91 -17.03 -0.38
CA ARG A 160 -3.48 -17.20 -0.73
C ARG A 160 -2.60 -16.11 -0.13
N MET A 161 -3.03 -14.85 -0.17
CA MET A 161 -2.31 -13.74 0.47
C MET A 161 -2.22 -13.89 1.98
N SER A 162 -3.31 -14.26 2.64
CA SER A 162 -3.34 -14.53 4.08
C SER A 162 -2.35 -15.63 4.47
N TYR A 163 -2.31 -16.71 3.69
CA TYR A 163 -1.33 -17.79 3.86
C TYR A 163 0.11 -17.30 3.73
N LEU A 164 0.43 -16.52 2.68
CA LEU A 164 1.76 -15.95 2.48
C LEU A 164 2.16 -15.01 3.62
N ASN A 165 1.27 -14.11 4.04
CA ASN A 165 1.54 -13.22 5.15
C ASN A 165 1.84 -13.98 6.45
N LYS A 166 1.09 -15.05 6.72
CA LYS A 166 1.36 -15.93 7.86
C LYS A 166 2.71 -16.66 7.74
N LYS A 167 3.03 -17.20 6.57
CA LYS A 167 4.31 -17.89 6.30
C LYS A 167 5.52 -16.98 6.56
N PHE A 168 5.46 -15.73 6.13
CA PHE A 168 6.55 -14.76 6.28
C PHE A 168 6.44 -13.90 7.54
N ASN A 169 5.45 -14.16 8.41
CA ASN A 169 5.18 -13.38 9.62
C ASN A 169 4.97 -11.88 9.35
N PHE A 170 4.40 -11.53 8.20
CA PHE A 170 4.00 -10.17 7.90
C PHE A 170 2.76 -9.80 8.73
N LYS A 171 2.79 -8.60 9.31
CA LYS A 171 1.71 -8.11 10.18
C LYS A 171 0.62 -7.37 9.41
N GLU A 172 0.95 -6.87 8.22
CA GLU A 172 0.07 -6.00 7.47
C GLU A 172 -0.26 -6.60 6.10
N SER A 173 -1.50 -6.39 5.65
CA SER A 173 -2.02 -6.87 4.37
C SER A 173 -2.86 -5.77 3.72
N SER A 174 -2.42 -5.29 2.55
CA SER A 174 -3.14 -4.29 1.78
C SER A 174 -3.88 -4.97 0.64
N MET A 175 -5.17 -5.22 0.83
CA MET A 175 -6.05 -5.85 -0.14
C MET A 175 -7.51 -5.49 0.14
N GLY A 176 -8.38 -5.64 -0.83
CA GLY A 176 -9.78 -5.23 -0.76
C GLY A 176 -10.01 -3.80 -1.26
N MET A 177 -10.92 -3.70 -2.21
CA MET A 177 -11.43 -2.46 -2.81
C MET A 177 -12.94 -2.36 -2.61
N SER A 178 -13.58 -1.35 -3.17
CA SER A 178 -15.03 -1.09 -2.97
C SER A 178 -15.92 -2.28 -3.30
N SER A 179 -15.49 -3.17 -4.21
CA SER A 179 -16.28 -4.34 -4.64
C SER A 179 -16.08 -5.58 -3.79
N ASP A 180 -14.93 -5.73 -3.11
CA ASP A 180 -14.48 -6.98 -2.50
C ASP A 180 -13.86 -6.82 -1.10
N TYR A 181 -14.07 -5.65 -0.45
CA TYR A 181 -13.48 -5.37 0.87
C TYR A 181 -14.04 -6.28 1.98
N LEU A 182 -15.31 -6.70 1.87
CA LEU A 182 -15.93 -7.59 2.87
C LEU A 182 -15.27 -8.96 2.89
N GLU A 183 -15.00 -9.48 1.70
CA GLU A 183 -14.27 -10.73 1.51
C GLU A 183 -12.82 -10.59 2.00
N ALA A 184 -12.14 -9.49 1.63
CA ALA A 184 -10.76 -9.25 2.05
C ALA A 184 -10.61 -9.22 3.59
N ILE A 185 -11.58 -8.67 4.31
CA ILE A 185 -11.58 -8.63 5.78
C ILE A 185 -11.58 -10.05 6.37
N GLN A 186 -12.32 -10.97 5.79
CA GLN A 186 -12.38 -12.37 6.27
C GLN A 186 -11.02 -13.07 6.16
N TYR A 187 -10.14 -12.56 5.28
CA TYR A 187 -8.78 -13.06 5.08
C TYR A 187 -7.70 -12.13 5.68
N ASN A 188 -8.05 -11.42 6.76
CA ASN A 188 -7.14 -10.59 7.55
C ASN A 188 -6.54 -9.38 6.78
N ALA A 189 -7.30 -8.74 5.90
CA ALA A 189 -6.92 -7.45 5.36
C ALA A 189 -6.77 -6.42 6.50
N THR A 190 -5.64 -5.71 6.55
CA THR A 190 -5.38 -4.67 7.53
C THR A 190 -5.47 -3.27 6.93
N TYR A 191 -5.39 -3.16 5.61
CA TYR A 191 -5.59 -1.94 4.85
C TYR A 191 -6.54 -2.20 3.69
N LEU A 192 -7.64 -1.45 3.65
CA LEU A 192 -8.64 -1.43 2.57
C LEU A 192 -8.50 -0.15 1.74
N ARG A 193 -8.83 -0.23 0.43
CA ARG A 193 -8.61 0.88 -0.51
C ARG A 193 -9.86 1.22 -1.32
#